data_6197f4a0e4c0f676d5c93b6b28813b04
#
_entry.id   6197f4a0e4c0f676d5c93b6b28813b04
#
_cell.length_a   1.000
_cell.length_b   1.000
_cell.length_c   1.000
_cell.angle_alpha   90.00
_cell.angle_beta   90.00
_cell.angle_gamma   90.00
#
_symmetry.space_group_name_H-M   'P 1'
#
loop_
_entity.id
_entity.type
_entity.pdbx_description
1 polymer ?
#
loop_
_entity_poly.entity_id
_entity_poly.type
_entity_poly.pdbx_seq_one_letter_code
_entity_poly.pdbx_strand_id
1 'polypeptide(L)'
;MAVIEHIVDLEPAPSVQAKLNAAIDGVNEIALTATAAEPLQVGVPVYIRLDGQAAMASRADALHAGVAGIVEADTLAGDPARIRVTGTAPASGLIVGHAYYLGTAPGTLTDIAPTATGQFLTRIGTAVKTDALHLSIQPPILM
;
A
#
# COMPACT_ATOMS: atom_id res chain seq x y z
N MET A 1 8.67 40.71 -25.85
CA MET A 1 8.58 39.94 -25.44
C MET A 1 8.54 39.17 -25.12
N ALA A 2 8.38 39.43 -25.06
CA ALA A 2 8.33 38.55 -24.58
C ALA A 2 7.99 37.86 -24.09
N VAL A 3 7.91 38.38 -24.27
CA VAL A 3 7.58 37.64 -23.70
C VAL A 3 7.20 36.87 -23.33
N ILE A 4 7.10 37.48 -23.45
CA ILE A 4 6.84 36.70 -22.96
C ILE A 4 6.57 35.81 -22.79
N GLU A 5 6.69 36.03 -23.01
CA GLU A 5 6.60 35.03 -22.74
C GLU A 5 6.54 34.25 -22.29
N HIS A 6 6.68 34.89 -22.41
CA HIS A 6 6.75 33.93 -21.83
C HIS A 6 6.53 33.27 -21.21
N ILE A 7 6.36 33.85 -21.41
CA ILE A 7 6.23 33.09 -20.84
C ILE A 7 6.11 32.21 -20.54
N VAL A 8 6.26 32.58 -20.70
CA VAL A 8 6.21 31.61 -20.30
C VAL A 8 6.23 30.81 -19.94
N ASP A 9 6.37 31.20 -19.94
CA ASP A 9 6.42 30.34 -19.49
C ASP A 9 6.40 29.63 -19.02
N LEU A 10 6.41 30.41 -18.88
CA LEU A 10 6.35 29.78 -18.26
C LEU A 10 6.55 28.77 -18.32
N GLU A 11 6.88 28.41 -18.32
CA GLU A 11 6.95 27.34 -18.29
C GLU A 11 7.37 26.42 -17.76
N PRO A 12 8.24 26.59 -17.00
CA PRO A 12 8.42 25.31 -16.37
C PRO A 12 7.12 24.75 -15.85
N ALA A 13 6.16 25.54 -15.77
CA ALA A 13 4.84 25.06 -15.41
C ALA A 13 4.41 23.84 -16.25
N PRO A 14 4.64 23.82 -17.56
CA PRO A 14 4.35 22.60 -18.34
C PRO A 14 5.16 21.39 -17.91
N SER A 15 6.41 21.57 -17.52
CA SER A 15 7.24 20.46 -17.06
C SER A 15 6.73 19.87 -15.77
N VAL A 16 6.33 20.70 -14.84
CA VAL A 16 5.78 20.26 -13.56
C VAL A 16 4.47 19.52 -13.79
N GLN A 17 3.63 20.05 -14.65
CA GLN A 17 2.36 19.41 -14.98
C GLN A 17 2.56 18.07 -15.68
N ALA A 18 3.55 17.97 -16.56
CA ALA A 18 3.85 16.71 -17.24
C ALA A 18 4.32 15.64 -16.22
N LYS A 19 5.14 16.03 -15.25
CA LYS A 19 5.58 15.11 -14.20
C LYS A 19 4.43 14.68 -13.33
N LEU A 20 3.54 15.58 -13.00
CA LEU A 20 2.37 15.28 -12.21
C LEU A 20 1.45 14.31 -12.95
N ASN A 21 1.23 14.55 -14.23
CA ASN A 21 0.40 13.68 -15.05
C ASN A 21 1.02 12.30 -15.24
N ALA A 22 2.34 12.24 -15.39
CA ALA A 22 3.05 10.97 -15.47
C ALA A 22 2.91 10.19 -14.16
N ALA A 23 2.96 10.86 -13.01
CA ALA A 23 2.74 10.23 -11.72
C ALA A 23 1.30 9.73 -11.59
N ILE A 24 0.34 10.49 -12.11
CA ILE A 24 -1.07 10.09 -12.10
C ILE A 24 -1.32 8.96 -13.10
N ASP A 25 -0.58 8.89 -14.16
CA ASP A 25 -0.72 7.83 -15.17
C ASP A 25 -0.02 6.55 -14.75
N GLY A 26 1.08 6.71 -14.10
CA GLY A 26 1.68 5.63 -13.37
C GLY A 26 0.80 5.33 -12.20
N VAL A 27 -0.27 5.78 -12.29
CA VAL A 27 -1.43 6.04 -11.61
C VAL A 27 -1.38 5.40 -10.29
N ASN A 28 -1.30 6.14 -9.29
CA ASN A 28 -1.54 5.53 -8.01
C ASN A 28 -0.51 4.48 -7.62
N GLU A 29 0.59 4.42 -8.34
CA GLU A 29 1.67 3.54 -7.95
C GLU A 29 2.58 4.24 -6.97
N ILE A 30 2.02 4.59 -5.83
CA ILE A 30 2.73 5.29 -4.77
C ILE A 30 3.35 4.27 -3.84
N ALA A 31 4.61 4.48 -3.51
CA ALA A 31 5.31 3.66 -2.54
C ALA A 31 5.96 4.55 -1.50
N LEU A 32 6.11 4.02 -0.30
CA LEU A 32 6.88 4.68 0.75
C LEU A 32 7.98 3.75 1.23
N THR A 33 8.97 4.30 1.94
CA THR A 33 10.06 3.53 2.51
C THR A 33 10.07 3.73 4.02
N ALA A 34 10.15 2.63 4.76
CA ALA A 34 10.25 2.66 6.21
C ALA A 34 11.17 1.54 6.66
N THR A 35 11.86 1.74 7.78
CA THR A 35 12.72 0.70 8.33
C THR A 35 11.86 -0.47 8.81
N ALA A 36 12.25 -1.69 8.42
CA ALA A 36 11.54 -2.88 8.87
C ALA A 36 11.82 -3.15 10.34
N ALA A 37 10.76 -3.25 11.15
CA ALA A 37 10.89 -3.57 12.57
C ALA A 37 11.17 -5.06 12.79
N GLU A 38 10.87 -5.88 11.80
CA GLU A 38 11.00 -7.33 11.83
C GLU A 38 11.21 -7.81 10.39
N PRO A 39 11.62 -9.06 10.18
CA PRO A 39 11.74 -9.56 8.81
C PRO A 39 10.38 -9.50 8.11
N LEU A 40 10.36 -8.91 6.92
CA LEU A 40 9.15 -8.76 6.12
C LEU A 40 9.34 -9.46 4.79
N GLN A 41 8.38 -10.27 4.39
CA GLN A 41 8.43 -10.96 3.11
C GLN A 41 7.60 -10.20 2.07
N VAL A 42 7.93 -10.39 0.81
CA VAL A 42 7.17 -9.80 -0.30
C VAL A 42 5.70 -10.20 -0.20
N GLY A 43 4.82 -9.23 -0.39
CA GLY A 43 3.37 -9.47 -0.35
C GLY A 43 2.73 -9.35 1.02
N VAL A 44 3.50 -9.02 2.05
CA VAL A 44 2.99 -8.92 3.41
C VAL A 44 2.37 -7.53 3.65
N PRO A 45 1.13 -7.45 4.17
CA PRO A 45 0.55 -6.17 4.58
C PRO A 45 1.21 -5.69 5.87
N VAL A 46 1.55 -4.40 5.90
CA VAL A 46 2.25 -3.79 7.04
C VAL A 46 1.52 -2.55 7.53
N TYR A 47 1.73 -2.22 8.79
CA TYR A 47 1.33 -0.93 9.37
C TYR A 47 2.59 -0.18 9.80
N ILE A 48 2.46 1.12 9.99
CA ILE A 48 3.59 1.94 10.48
C ILE A 48 3.42 2.14 11.97
N ARG A 49 4.43 1.71 12.72
CA ARG A 49 4.46 1.85 14.17
C ARG A 49 4.58 3.33 14.56
N LEU A 50 4.32 3.61 15.82
CA LEU A 50 4.45 4.97 16.33
C LEU A 50 5.87 5.51 16.26
N ASP A 51 6.87 4.62 16.20
CA ASP A 51 8.27 4.99 16.00
C ASP A 51 8.66 5.14 14.52
N GLY A 52 7.71 4.97 13.60
CA GLY A 52 7.94 5.12 12.17
C GLY A 52 8.42 3.86 11.46
N GLN A 53 8.61 2.76 12.17
CA GLN A 53 9.05 1.51 11.55
C GLN A 53 7.86 0.70 11.03
N ALA A 54 8.11 -0.13 10.02
CA ALA A 54 7.08 -0.98 9.44
C ALA A 54 7.06 -2.35 10.11
N ALA A 55 5.88 -2.84 10.40
CA ALA A 55 5.69 -4.17 11.00
C ALA A 55 4.47 -4.83 10.37
N MET A 56 4.37 -6.15 10.51
CA MET A 56 3.25 -6.91 9.96
C MET A 56 1.92 -6.44 10.57
N ALA A 57 0.96 -6.13 9.70
CA ALA A 57 -0.37 -5.71 10.14
C ALA A 57 -1.15 -6.89 10.72
N SER A 58 -2.02 -6.59 11.67
CA SER A 58 -2.87 -7.58 12.35
C SER A 58 -4.24 -6.97 12.62
N ARG A 59 -5.28 -7.77 12.60
CA ARG A 59 -6.63 -7.27 12.86
C ARG A 59 -7.03 -7.33 14.34
N ALA A 60 -6.04 -7.45 15.22
CA ALA A 60 -6.29 -7.57 16.65
C ALA A 60 -6.68 -6.24 17.30
N ASP A 61 -6.12 -5.11 16.82
CA ASP A 61 -6.45 -3.79 17.34
C ASP A 61 -6.39 -2.73 16.23
N ALA A 62 -6.85 -1.53 16.54
CA ALA A 62 -7.01 -0.46 15.54
C ALA A 62 -5.68 -0.03 14.94
N LEU A 63 -4.61 0.06 15.74
CA LEU A 63 -3.31 0.49 15.24
C LEU A 63 -2.74 -0.54 14.26
N HIS A 64 -2.75 -1.82 14.65
CA HIS A 64 -2.20 -2.90 13.84
C HIS A 64 -3.05 -3.17 12.60
N ALA A 65 -4.35 -2.87 12.64
CA ALA A 65 -5.25 -3.05 11.52
C ALA A 65 -5.19 -1.92 10.50
N GLY A 66 -4.53 -0.83 10.83
CA GLY A 66 -4.36 0.32 9.93
C GLY A 66 -3.28 0.07 8.90
N VAL A 67 -3.58 -0.72 7.89
CA VAL A 67 -2.61 -1.12 6.86
C VAL A 67 -2.11 0.08 6.09
N ALA A 68 -0.79 0.26 6.06
CA ALA A 68 -0.15 1.31 5.26
C ALA A 68 0.08 0.86 3.82
N GLY A 69 0.38 -0.41 3.60
CA GLY A 69 0.62 -0.93 2.28
C GLY A 69 1.14 -2.37 2.30
N ILE A 70 1.68 -2.80 1.17
CA ILE A 70 2.19 -4.15 0.93
C ILE A 70 3.68 -4.06 0.65
N VAL A 71 4.48 -4.91 1.29
CA VAL A 71 5.92 -4.97 1.07
C VAL A 71 6.23 -5.47 -0.35
N GLU A 72 7.09 -4.75 -1.06
CA GLU A 72 7.41 -5.07 -2.46
C GLU A 72 8.52 -6.09 -2.63
N ALA A 73 9.34 -6.29 -1.61
CA ALA A 73 10.47 -7.22 -1.65
C ALA A 73 10.81 -7.71 -0.25
N ASP A 74 11.40 -8.89 -0.17
CA ASP A 74 11.87 -9.43 1.10
C ASP A 74 12.84 -8.45 1.75
N THR A 75 12.63 -8.16 3.04
CA THR A 75 13.40 -7.17 3.78
C THR A 75 13.77 -7.75 5.14
N LEU A 76 15.03 -7.60 5.51
CA LEU A 76 15.50 -7.99 6.83
C LEU A 76 15.15 -6.93 7.85
N ALA A 77 15.06 -7.34 9.12
CA ALA A 77 14.85 -6.38 10.21
C ALA A 77 16.00 -5.35 10.22
N GLY A 78 15.63 -4.08 10.34
CA GLY A 78 16.59 -2.98 10.34
C GLY A 78 16.90 -2.40 8.96
N ASP A 79 16.50 -3.08 7.89
CA ASP A 79 16.71 -2.60 6.53
C ASP A 79 15.53 -1.76 6.06
N PRO A 80 15.73 -0.88 5.07
CA PRO A 80 14.62 -0.09 4.52
C PRO A 80 13.70 -1.00 3.71
N ALA A 81 12.43 -1.00 4.06
CA ALA A 81 11.38 -1.73 3.35
C ALA A 81 10.67 -0.79 2.39
N ARG A 82 10.52 -1.22 1.15
CA ARG A 82 9.72 -0.50 0.18
C ARG A 82 8.29 -1.02 0.23
N ILE A 83 7.34 -0.12 0.44
CA ILE A 83 5.96 -0.47 0.71
C ILE A 83 5.08 0.17 -0.35
N ARG A 84 4.35 -0.64 -1.09
CA ARG A 84 3.39 -0.15 -2.08
C ARG A 84 2.12 0.28 -1.37
N VAL A 85 1.73 1.54 -1.55
CA VAL A 85 0.56 2.12 -0.91
C VAL A 85 -0.64 2.10 -1.84
N THR A 86 -0.43 2.41 -3.11
CA THR A 86 -1.48 2.40 -4.12
C THR A 86 -0.97 1.74 -5.40
N GLY A 87 -1.88 1.36 -6.29
CA GLY A 87 -1.55 0.69 -7.54
C GLY A 87 -1.60 -0.81 -7.38
N THR A 88 -0.70 -1.52 -8.06
CA THR A 88 -0.66 -2.98 -8.04
C THR A 88 0.52 -3.44 -7.21
N ALA A 89 0.27 -4.31 -6.25
CA ALA A 89 1.29 -4.83 -5.36
C ALA A 89 1.48 -6.34 -5.58
N PRO A 90 2.70 -6.86 -5.33
CA PRO A 90 2.94 -8.30 -5.40
C PRO A 90 2.25 -9.00 -4.23
N ALA A 91 1.74 -10.19 -4.50
CA ALA A 91 1.17 -11.09 -3.50
C ALA A 91 1.20 -12.49 -4.12
N SER A 92 0.72 -13.51 -3.41
CA SER A 92 0.73 -14.86 -3.96
C SER A 92 -0.49 -15.64 -3.49
N GLY A 93 -0.85 -16.66 -4.25
CA GLY A 93 -1.97 -17.53 -3.90
C GLY A 93 -3.32 -16.85 -4.01
N LEU A 94 -3.46 -15.85 -4.88
CA LEU A 94 -4.68 -15.08 -5.02
C LEU A 94 -5.64 -15.74 -6.01
N ILE A 95 -6.93 -15.47 -5.80
CA ILE A 95 -7.99 -15.84 -6.73
C ILE A 95 -8.42 -14.57 -7.45
N VAL A 96 -8.26 -14.53 -8.77
CA VAL A 96 -8.56 -13.36 -9.58
C VAL A 96 -10.02 -12.95 -9.40
N GLY A 97 -10.22 -11.66 -9.21
CA GLY A 97 -11.55 -11.08 -9.01
C GLY A 97 -12.03 -11.04 -7.57
N HIS A 98 -11.36 -11.75 -6.65
CA HIS A 98 -11.76 -11.74 -5.25
C HIS A 98 -11.21 -10.50 -4.54
N ALA A 99 -11.99 -9.97 -3.62
CA ALA A 99 -11.53 -8.93 -2.70
C ALA A 99 -10.71 -9.59 -1.57
N TYR A 100 -9.67 -8.90 -1.14
CA TYR A 100 -8.79 -9.40 -0.08
C TYR A 100 -8.79 -8.47 1.11
N TYR A 101 -8.70 -9.06 2.28
CA TYR A 101 -8.76 -8.41 3.58
C TYR A 101 -7.55 -8.81 4.40
N LEU A 102 -7.28 -8.05 5.44
CA LEU A 102 -6.26 -8.43 6.43
C LEU A 102 -6.66 -9.73 7.10
N GLY A 103 -5.74 -10.70 7.09
CA GLY A 103 -6.02 -12.05 7.60
C GLY A 103 -5.95 -12.17 9.09
N THR A 104 -6.18 -13.39 9.59
CA THR A 104 -6.21 -13.68 11.02
C THR A 104 -4.83 -13.56 11.66
N ALA A 105 -3.84 -14.16 11.03
CA ALA A 105 -2.46 -14.07 11.52
C ALA A 105 -1.82 -12.77 11.05
N PRO A 106 -0.89 -12.20 11.80
CA PRO A 106 -0.17 -11.00 11.35
C PRO A 106 0.47 -11.21 9.98
N GLY A 107 0.36 -10.21 9.12
CA GLY A 107 0.98 -10.23 7.80
C GLY A 107 0.32 -11.15 6.79
N THR A 108 -0.91 -11.57 7.00
CA THR A 108 -1.61 -12.46 6.07
C THR A 108 -2.77 -11.76 5.38
N LEU A 109 -3.15 -12.30 4.22
CA LEU A 109 -4.31 -11.84 3.45
C LEU A 109 -5.34 -12.98 3.39
N THR A 110 -6.61 -12.59 3.35
CA THR A 110 -7.70 -13.56 3.19
C THR A 110 -8.77 -12.98 2.28
N ASP A 111 -9.44 -13.84 1.51
CA ASP A 111 -10.59 -13.45 0.71
C ASP A 111 -11.91 -13.59 1.50
N ILE A 112 -11.81 -13.95 2.78
CA ILE A 112 -12.97 -14.10 3.65
C ILE A 112 -12.96 -12.94 4.65
N ALA A 113 -13.97 -12.08 4.58
CA ALA A 113 -14.08 -10.95 5.49
C ALA A 113 -14.31 -11.45 6.93
N PRO A 114 -13.65 -10.82 7.92
CA PRO A 114 -13.88 -11.19 9.31
C PRO A 114 -15.32 -10.88 9.73
N THR A 115 -15.89 -11.76 10.53
CA THR A 115 -17.24 -11.59 11.06
C THR A 115 -17.29 -11.63 12.59
N ALA A 116 -16.17 -11.94 13.24
CA ALA A 116 -16.11 -12.06 14.70
C ALA A 116 -16.14 -10.67 15.34
N THR A 117 -16.94 -10.54 16.39
CA THR A 117 -17.00 -9.32 17.20
C THR A 117 -15.65 -9.06 17.86
N GLY A 118 -15.23 -7.81 17.86
CA GLY A 118 -13.97 -7.40 18.48
C GLY A 118 -12.78 -7.45 17.54
N GLN A 119 -12.96 -7.92 16.31
CA GLN A 119 -11.91 -7.88 15.29
C GLN A 119 -12.14 -6.72 14.33
N PHE A 120 -11.09 -6.33 13.63
CA PHE A 120 -11.17 -5.25 12.67
C PHE A 120 -11.20 -5.81 11.25
N LEU A 121 -12.06 -5.24 10.42
CA LEU A 121 -12.11 -5.53 8.99
C LEU A 121 -11.32 -4.44 8.27
N THR A 122 -10.25 -4.84 7.61
CA THR A 122 -9.47 -3.92 6.77
C THR A 122 -9.44 -4.49 5.36
N ARG A 123 -10.09 -3.81 4.42
CA ARG A 123 -10.02 -4.20 3.02
C ARG A 123 -8.70 -3.72 2.43
N ILE A 124 -8.01 -4.61 1.72
CA ILE A 124 -6.71 -4.34 1.13
C ILE A 124 -6.84 -4.05 -0.36
N GLY A 125 -7.58 -4.86 -1.10
CA GLY A 125 -7.73 -4.68 -2.53
C GLY A 125 -8.39 -5.84 -3.22
N THR A 126 -8.23 -5.91 -4.52
CA THR A 126 -8.83 -6.95 -5.37
C THR A 126 -7.74 -7.60 -6.22
N ALA A 127 -7.76 -8.93 -6.29
CA ALA A 127 -6.78 -9.66 -7.07
C ALA A 127 -7.04 -9.47 -8.57
N VAL A 128 -6.03 -8.99 -9.29
CA VAL A 128 -6.07 -8.83 -10.75
C VAL A 128 -5.31 -9.95 -11.44
N LYS A 129 -4.45 -10.64 -10.71
CA LYS A 129 -3.73 -11.86 -11.14
C LYS A 129 -3.55 -12.73 -9.91
N THR A 130 -3.09 -13.96 -10.12
CA THR A 130 -2.82 -14.87 -9.00
C THR A 130 -1.66 -14.41 -8.13
N ASP A 131 -0.86 -13.47 -8.63
CA ASP A 131 0.31 -12.93 -7.93
C ASP A 131 0.32 -11.40 -7.84
N ALA A 132 -0.80 -10.75 -8.15
CA ALA A 132 -0.89 -9.29 -8.12
C ALA A 132 -2.22 -8.82 -7.57
N LEU A 133 -2.15 -7.87 -6.65
CA LEU A 133 -3.29 -7.30 -5.96
C LEU A 133 -3.40 -5.82 -6.29
N HIS A 134 -4.54 -5.39 -6.81
CA HIS A 134 -4.81 -3.97 -7.01
C HIS A 134 -5.25 -3.37 -5.68
N LEU A 135 -4.45 -2.44 -5.17
CA LEU A 135 -4.64 -1.89 -3.84
C LEU A 135 -5.77 -0.87 -3.79
N SER A 136 -6.58 -0.99 -2.74
CA SER A 136 -7.70 -0.10 -2.46
C SER A 136 -7.89 -0.15 -0.95
N ILE A 137 -6.82 0.19 -0.23
CA ILE A 137 -6.75 0.05 1.22
C ILE A 137 -7.72 1.01 1.88
N GLN A 138 -8.54 0.50 2.77
CA GLN A 138 -9.53 1.26 3.50
C GLN A 138 -9.19 1.31 4.99
N PRO A 139 -9.71 2.30 5.73
CA PRO A 139 -9.53 2.34 7.17
C PRO A 139 -10.15 1.11 7.84
N PRO A 140 -9.59 0.64 8.96
CA PRO A 140 -10.14 -0.50 9.67
C PRO A 140 -11.52 -0.19 10.24
N ILE A 141 -12.38 -1.20 10.19
CA ILE A 141 -13.75 -1.11 10.72
C ILE A 141 -13.88 -2.12 11.84
N LEU A 142 -14.30 -1.68 13.02
CA LEU A 142 -14.53 -2.58 14.15
C LEU A 142 -15.83 -3.36 13.91
N MET A 143 -15.72 -4.67 13.99
CA MET A 143 -16.85 -5.58 13.81
C MET A 143 -17.67 -5.77 15.08
#